data_b9801884790ea1047b952e66592f38f5
#
_entry.id   b9801884790ea1047b952e66592f38f5
#
_cell.length_a   1.000
_cell.length_b   1.000
_cell.length_c   1.000
_cell.angle_alpha   90.00
_cell.angle_beta   90.00
_cell.angle_gamma   90.00
#
_symmetry.space_group_name_H-M   'P 1'
#
loop_
_entity.id
_entity.type
_entity.pdbx_description
1 polymer ?
#
loop_
_entity_poly.entity_id
_entity_poly.type
_entity_poly.pdbx_seq_one_letter_code
_entity_poly.pdbx_strand_id
1 'polypeptide(L)'
;MQLSGLEIFKYLPGSQKAAHTNCKECGCPTCMAFAIKLAQKQITFDRCKYMPEELKNLYKKNLKSPQKTIKIDGLKIGGENVMYRHEKKFINKTVFAVVVDCKSPDFNEKLKRIKNFEINRINEKIKVDLVILKNAGKHPLKNLCDETVYIEEKDFLKLSLKKIIDNSFSKTANELIKIRTKAITERDEKYSDPVYVYLKSSPNKFTLCARASYYLCKYANMLVFEDFDESLFATLMTLRQNIYTDPQKPLQVEPKIYEFNNPDENSLVFMTTNFALTFYAVANELQNLKVPSYLIVTPAGGMSVLTAWSAEKFTAKMVAKTLKKFDILNKVKTRKIIIPGLLAPMKKELEKALPEFKIIVGTIEAYSIAEFVKKIT
;
A
#
# COMPACT_ATOMS: atom_id res chain seq x y z
N MET A 1 14.64 -5.41 -17.03
CA MET A 1 15.38 -6.19 -16.01
C MET A 1 16.48 -5.30 -15.46
N GLN A 2 16.58 -5.13 -14.16
CA GLN A 2 17.68 -4.37 -13.56
C GLN A 2 18.93 -5.26 -13.69
N LEU A 3 20.01 -4.75 -14.29
CA LEU A 3 21.26 -5.51 -14.40
C LEU A 3 21.77 -5.86 -13.00
N SER A 4 21.99 -7.14 -12.74
CA SER A 4 22.64 -7.61 -11.53
C SER A 4 24.12 -7.23 -11.50
N GLY A 5 24.75 -7.25 -10.33
CA GLY A 5 26.18 -6.99 -10.22
C GLY A 5 27.02 -7.97 -11.06
N LEU A 6 26.59 -9.23 -11.17
CA LEU A 6 27.27 -10.23 -12.01
C LEU A 6 27.13 -9.93 -13.52
N GLU A 7 25.96 -9.48 -13.96
CA GLU A 7 25.75 -9.09 -15.36
C GLU A 7 26.58 -7.86 -15.72
N ILE A 8 26.61 -6.85 -14.86
CA ILE A 8 27.46 -5.67 -15.03
C ILE A 8 28.94 -6.07 -15.07
N PHE A 9 29.34 -6.96 -14.17
CA PHE A 9 30.74 -7.39 -14.07
C PHE A 9 31.25 -8.04 -15.35
N LYS A 10 30.43 -8.79 -16.11
CA LYS A 10 30.80 -9.42 -17.39
C LYS A 10 31.35 -8.44 -18.42
N TYR A 11 30.95 -7.18 -18.36
CA TYR A 11 31.41 -6.13 -19.29
C TYR A 11 32.63 -5.36 -18.78
N LEU A 12 33.00 -5.51 -17.51
CA LEU A 12 34.10 -4.74 -16.93
C LEU A 12 35.48 -5.41 -17.17
N PRO A 13 36.56 -4.62 -17.21
CA PRO A 13 37.92 -5.16 -17.41
C PRO A 13 38.26 -6.33 -16.48
N GLY A 14 37.74 -6.35 -15.26
CA GLY A 14 37.99 -7.41 -14.29
C GLY A 14 37.48 -8.79 -14.66
N SER A 15 36.43 -8.89 -15.48
CA SER A 15 35.92 -10.20 -15.98
C SER A 15 36.72 -10.76 -17.12
N GLN A 16 37.31 -9.88 -17.94
CA GLN A 16 38.02 -10.23 -19.16
C GLN A 16 39.54 -10.32 -18.94
N LYS A 17 40.03 -10.13 -17.71
CA LYS A 17 41.47 -10.02 -17.38
C LYS A 17 42.21 -9.01 -18.27
N ALA A 18 41.49 -7.98 -18.70
CA ALA A 18 42.00 -6.93 -19.58
C ALA A 18 42.89 -5.93 -18.80
N ALA A 19 43.56 -5.02 -19.53
CA ALA A 19 44.23 -3.89 -18.95
C ALA A 19 43.28 -3.11 -17.99
N HIS A 20 43.83 -2.59 -16.91
CA HIS A 20 43.08 -1.89 -15.84
C HIS A 20 42.14 -2.76 -14.97
N THR A 21 42.33 -4.09 -14.97
CA THR A 21 41.63 -4.98 -14.03
C THR A 21 41.94 -4.58 -12.61
N ASN A 22 40.87 -4.29 -11.81
CA ASN A 22 40.95 -3.89 -10.40
C ASN A 22 41.90 -2.69 -10.15
N CYS A 23 41.96 -1.74 -11.08
CA CYS A 23 42.83 -0.55 -11.02
C CYS A 23 42.56 0.40 -9.85
N LYS A 24 41.40 0.27 -9.20
CA LYS A 24 40.94 1.10 -8.06
C LYS A 24 40.66 2.57 -8.39
N GLU A 25 40.85 3.04 -9.62
CA GLU A 25 40.65 4.44 -10.01
C GLU A 25 39.20 4.93 -9.80
N CYS A 26 38.23 4.00 -9.84
CA CYS A 26 36.83 4.30 -9.53
C CYS A 26 36.52 4.42 -8.02
N GLY A 27 37.52 4.25 -7.15
CA GLY A 27 37.35 4.24 -5.70
C GLY A 27 36.79 2.93 -5.12
N CYS A 28 36.71 1.88 -5.93
CA CYS A 28 36.29 0.55 -5.48
C CYS A 28 37.50 -0.41 -5.47
N PRO A 29 37.57 -1.33 -4.49
CA PRO A 29 38.70 -2.24 -4.35
C PRO A 29 38.85 -3.21 -5.52
N THR A 30 37.75 -3.58 -6.16
CA THR A 30 37.69 -4.48 -7.32
C THR A 30 36.62 -4.07 -8.31
N CYS A 31 36.72 -4.51 -9.57
CA CYS A 31 35.68 -4.33 -10.59
C CYS A 31 34.37 -5.01 -10.17
N MET A 32 34.41 -6.13 -9.44
CA MET A 32 33.23 -6.78 -8.91
C MET A 32 32.54 -5.91 -7.83
N ALA A 33 33.30 -5.32 -6.92
CA ALA A 33 32.76 -4.40 -5.92
C ALA A 33 32.11 -3.16 -6.57
N PHE A 34 32.74 -2.62 -7.61
CA PHE A 34 32.14 -1.57 -8.43
C PHE A 34 30.81 -2.01 -9.06
N ALA A 35 30.78 -3.17 -9.69
CA ALA A 35 29.58 -3.72 -10.34
C ALA A 35 28.41 -3.90 -9.36
N ILE A 36 28.68 -4.42 -8.17
CA ILE A 36 27.68 -4.60 -7.10
C ILE A 36 27.15 -3.26 -6.62
N LYS A 37 28.01 -2.28 -6.30
CA LYS A 37 27.61 -0.94 -5.89
C LYS A 37 26.83 -0.19 -6.97
N LEU A 38 27.20 -0.38 -8.24
CA LEU A 38 26.49 0.20 -9.39
C LEU A 38 25.09 -0.42 -9.55
N ALA A 39 24.96 -1.75 -9.40
CA ALA A 39 23.66 -2.43 -9.41
C ALA A 39 22.76 -1.94 -8.27
N GLN A 40 23.32 -1.67 -7.09
CA GLN A 40 22.64 -1.14 -5.91
C GLN A 40 22.38 0.37 -5.99
N LYS A 41 22.81 1.05 -7.07
CA LYS A 41 22.69 2.51 -7.27
C LYS A 41 23.42 3.35 -6.19
N GLN A 42 24.42 2.78 -5.55
CA GLN A 42 25.24 3.48 -4.56
C GLN A 42 26.31 4.36 -5.19
N ILE A 43 26.67 4.07 -6.43
CA ILE A 43 27.63 4.84 -7.24
C ILE A 43 27.10 5.01 -8.65
N THR A 44 27.67 5.98 -9.39
CA THR A 44 27.33 6.24 -10.79
C THR A 44 28.32 5.55 -11.73
N PHE A 45 27.88 5.28 -12.95
CA PHE A 45 28.71 4.59 -13.95
C PHE A 45 29.90 5.45 -14.42
N ASP A 46 29.81 6.78 -14.31
CA ASP A 46 30.86 7.70 -14.75
C ASP A 46 32.16 7.59 -13.93
N ARG A 47 32.09 6.96 -12.74
CA ARG A 47 33.28 6.73 -11.92
C ARG A 47 34.31 5.76 -12.54
N CYS A 48 33.87 4.86 -13.42
CA CYS A 48 34.76 3.94 -14.12
C CYS A 48 35.09 4.50 -15.52
N LYS A 49 36.32 4.97 -15.72
CA LYS A 49 36.80 5.48 -17.00
C LYS A 49 36.85 4.42 -18.11
N TYR A 50 37.01 3.15 -17.71
CA TYR A 50 37.17 2.03 -18.60
C TYR A 50 35.88 1.24 -18.82
N MET A 51 34.73 1.85 -18.54
CA MET A 51 33.44 1.23 -18.78
C MET A 51 33.14 1.25 -20.31
N PRO A 52 32.84 0.08 -20.92
CA PRO A 52 32.47 0.00 -22.33
C PRO A 52 31.20 0.83 -22.63
N GLU A 53 31.18 1.46 -23.80
CA GLU A 53 30.02 2.24 -24.26
C GLU A 53 28.73 1.39 -24.35
N GLU A 54 28.87 0.12 -24.74
CA GLU A 54 27.75 -0.82 -24.73
C GLU A 54 27.10 -0.93 -23.36
N LEU A 55 27.89 -1.11 -22.30
CA LEU A 55 27.37 -1.18 -20.94
C LEU A 55 26.79 0.17 -20.47
N LYS A 56 27.41 1.29 -20.85
CA LYS A 56 26.87 2.64 -20.55
C LYS A 56 25.48 2.82 -21.18
N ASN A 57 25.31 2.39 -22.41
CA ASN A 57 24.04 2.49 -23.13
C ASN A 57 22.98 1.56 -22.53
N LEU A 58 23.33 0.32 -22.22
CA LEU A 58 22.47 -0.62 -21.50
C LEU A 58 22.07 -0.07 -20.13
N TYR A 59 23.01 0.52 -19.39
CA TYR A 59 22.75 1.09 -18.09
C TYR A 59 21.85 2.33 -18.19
N LYS A 60 22.11 3.26 -19.12
CA LYS A 60 21.26 4.43 -19.41
C LYS A 60 19.83 4.01 -19.78
N LYS A 61 19.69 2.99 -20.64
CA LYS A 61 18.38 2.42 -20.99
C LYS A 61 17.66 1.82 -19.78
N ASN A 62 18.40 1.19 -18.86
CA ASN A 62 17.86 0.61 -17.63
C ASN A 62 17.56 1.66 -16.52
N LEU A 63 18.16 2.85 -16.58
CA LEU A 63 17.82 3.95 -15.66
C LEU A 63 16.47 4.59 -15.97
N LYS A 64 16.07 4.61 -17.25
CA LYS A 64 14.75 5.12 -17.63
C LYS A 64 13.67 4.18 -17.08
N SER A 65 12.63 4.76 -16.48
CA SER A 65 11.45 3.97 -16.15
C SER A 65 10.87 3.35 -17.42
N PRO A 66 10.59 2.04 -17.45
CA PRO A 66 10.01 1.39 -18.61
C PRO A 66 8.59 1.91 -18.91
N GLN A 67 7.91 2.45 -17.92
CA GLN A 67 6.63 3.11 -18.09
C GLN A 67 6.78 4.62 -17.87
N LYS A 68 6.21 5.42 -18.76
CA LYS A 68 6.20 6.88 -18.65
C LYS A 68 5.40 7.33 -17.42
N THR A 69 5.75 8.50 -16.90
CA THR A 69 4.98 9.18 -15.85
C THR A 69 4.27 10.38 -16.44
N ILE A 70 2.96 10.41 -16.33
CA ILE A 70 2.13 11.56 -16.66
C ILE A 70 1.84 12.35 -15.40
N LYS A 71 1.88 13.68 -15.48
CA LYS A 71 1.60 14.57 -14.35
C LYS A 71 0.40 15.45 -14.67
N ILE A 72 -0.52 15.58 -13.71
CA ILE A 72 -1.70 16.46 -13.78
C ILE A 72 -1.79 17.15 -12.41
N ASP A 73 -1.54 18.44 -12.32
CA ASP A 73 -1.62 19.23 -11.06
C ASP A 73 -1.07 18.52 -9.82
N GLY A 74 0.15 17.99 -9.91
CA GLY A 74 0.79 17.26 -8.82
C GLY A 74 0.46 15.74 -8.76
N LEU A 75 -0.64 15.30 -9.36
CA LEU A 75 -0.98 13.90 -9.48
C LEU A 75 -0.05 13.21 -10.47
N LYS A 76 0.49 12.05 -10.09
CA LYS A 76 1.42 11.26 -10.92
C LYS A 76 0.80 9.93 -11.30
N ILE A 77 0.78 9.63 -12.60
CA ILE A 77 0.17 8.42 -13.18
C ILE A 77 1.24 7.61 -13.88
N GLY A 78 1.30 6.31 -13.62
CA GLY A 78 2.29 5.43 -14.22
C GLY A 78 3.67 5.54 -13.61
N GLY A 79 4.72 5.40 -14.42
CA GLY A 79 6.12 5.46 -13.97
C GLY A 79 6.62 4.17 -13.34
N GLU A 80 5.87 3.08 -13.46
CA GLU A 80 6.20 1.81 -12.81
C GLU A 80 7.40 1.13 -13.48
N ASN A 81 8.18 0.43 -12.67
CA ASN A 81 9.42 -0.23 -13.11
C ASN A 81 9.53 -1.69 -12.67
N VAL A 82 8.56 -2.22 -11.94
CA VAL A 82 8.51 -3.63 -11.54
C VAL A 82 7.20 -4.27 -11.97
N MET A 83 7.26 -5.57 -12.26
CA MET A 83 6.09 -6.31 -12.70
C MET A 83 5.16 -6.66 -11.55
N TYR A 84 5.73 -7.06 -10.40
CA TYR A 84 5.00 -7.56 -9.27
C TYR A 84 5.33 -6.81 -7.98
N ARG A 85 4.35 -6.73 -7.08
CA ARG A 85 4.45 -6.05 -5.79
C ARG A 85 5.58 -6.59 -4.90
N HIS A 86 5.85 -7.89 -4.93
CA HIS A 86 6.88 -8.51 -4.10
C HIS A 86 8.32 -8.14 -4.52
N GLU A 87 8.50 -7.64 -5.73
CA GLU A 87 9.82 -7.22 -6.21
C GLU A 87 10.24 -5.90 -5.56
N LYS A 88 9.30 -4.95 -5.45
CA LYS A 88 9.52 -3.63 -4.87
C LYS A 88 8.19 -2.91 -4.64
N LYS A 89 8.18 -1.95 -3.71
CA LYS A 89 7.08 -1.01 -3.57
C LYS A 89 6.80 -0.30 -4.90
N PHE A 90 5.54 -0.25 -5.31
CA PHE A 90 5.10 0.48 -6.49
C PHE A 90 5.29 2.00 -6.33
N ILE A 91 5.57 2.69 -7.44
CA ILE A 91 5.95 4.10 -7.43
C ILE A 91 4.74 5.00 -7.23
N ASN A 92 3.73 4.87 -8.08
CA ASN A 92 2.53 5.69 -8.05
C ASN A 92 1.29 4.81 -7.89
N LYS A 93 0.35 5.24 -7.03
CA LYS A 93 -0.93 4.55 -6.82
C LYS A 93 -1.77 4.63 -8.09
N THR A 94 -2.61 3.61 -8.34
CA THR A 94 -3.66 3.70 -9.35
C THR A 94 -4.57 4.89 -9.04
N VAL A 95 -4.78 5.76 -10.01
CA VAL A 95 -5.63 6.93 -9.88
C VAL A 95 -7.09 6.53 -10.06
N PHE A 96 -7.97 7.00 -9.17
CA PHE A 96 -9.41 6.85 -9.32
C PHE A 96 -10.01 8.16 -9.79
N ALA A 97 -10.54 8.14 -11.02
CA ALA A 97 -11.13 9.27 -11.68
C ALA A 97 -12.65 9.08 -11.85
N VAL A 98 -13.41 10.14 -11.71
CA VAL A 98 -14.86 10.16 -11.95
C VAL A 98 -15.16 11.14 -13.08
N VAL A 99 -16.00 10.72 -14.02
CA VAL A 99 -16.52 11.60 -15.07
C VAL A 99 -17.75 12.32 -14.56
N VAL A 100 -17.79 13.65 -14.71
CA VAL A 100 -18.93 14.48 -14.34
C VAL A 100 -19.31 15.35 -15.52
N ASP A 101 -20.55 15.25 -15.98
CA ASP A 101 -21.07 16.07 -17.04
C ASP A 101 -21.67 17.38 -16.48
N CYS A 102 -21.08 18.52 -16.85
CA CYS A 102 -21.53 19.82 -16.36
C CYS A 102 -22.92 20.23 -16.87
N LYS A 103 -23.46 19.55 -17.89
CA LYS A 103 -24.81 19.76 -18.40
C LYS A 103 -25.85 18.83 -17.76
N SER A 104 -25.42 17.85 -16.97
CA SER A 104 -26.34 16.93 -16.30
C SER A 104 -27.15 17.64 -15.21
N PRO A 105 -28.45 17.34 -15.07
CA PRO A 105 -29.27 17.93 -14.01
C PRO A 105 -28.75 17.65 -12.60
N ASP A 106 -28.09 16.52 -12.39
CA ASP A 106 -27.52 16.08 -11.12
C ASP A 106 -26.07 16.56 -10.88
N PHE A 107 -25.52 17.40 -11.78
CA PHE A 107 -24.13 17.87 -11.70
C PHE A 107 -23.71 18.37 -10.32
N ASN A 108 -24.49 19.30 -9.74
CA ASN A 108 -24.15 19.91 -8.45
C ASN A 108 -24.22 18.90 -7.31
N GLU A 109 -25.21 18.00 -7.32
CA GLU A 109 -25.35 16.95 -6.30
C GLU A 109 -24.18 15.95 -6.38
N LYS A 110 -23.89 15.45 -7.57
CA LYS A 110 -22.78 14.52 -7.82
C LYS A 110 -21.45 15.13 -7.39
N LEU A 111 -21.20 16.39 -7.75
CA LEU A 111 -19.99 17.09 -7.38
C LEU A 111 -19.88 17.29 -5.87
N LYS A 112 -20.98 17.64 -5.20
CA LYS A 112 -21.06 17.79 -3.73
C LYS A 112 -20.75 16.46 -3.03
N ARG A 113 -21.31 15.34 -3.51
CA ARG A 113 -21.04 14.00 -2.97
C ARG A 113 -19.58 13.63 -3.12
N ILE A 114 -18.97 13.87 -4.29
CA ILE A 114 -17.53 13.62 -4.51
C ILE A 114 -16.66 14.45 -3.58
N LYS A 115 -16.96 15.73 -3.40
CA LYS A 115 -16.21 16.63 -2.49
C LYS A 115 -16.29 16.21 -1.03
N ASN A 116 -17.46 15.78 -0.58
CA ASN A 116 -17.68 15.38 0.81
C ASN A 116 -17.18 13.97 1.09
N PHE A 117 -16.86 13.19 0.06
CA PHE A 117 -16.36 11.84 0.23
C PHE A 117 -14.93 11.84 0.76
N GLU A 118 -14.77 11.39 1.99
CA GLU A 118 -13.48 11.21 2.65
C GLU A 118 -13.49 9.92 3.47
N ILE A 119 -12.44 9.14 3.34
CA ILE A 119 -12.19 8.00 4.22
C ILE A 119 -10.94 8.27 5.02
N ASN A 120 -11.04 8.25 6.34
CA ASN A 120 -9.89 8.32 7.22
C ASN A 120 -9.49 6.90 7.64
N ARG A 121 -8.38 6.41 7.15
CA ARG A 121 -7.91 5.07 7.44
C ARG A 121 -6.40 5.05 7.63
N ILE A 122 -5.95 4.51 8.77
CA ILE A 122 -4.53 4.37 9.11
C ILE A 122 -3.78 5.72 8.97
N ASN A 123 -4.34 6.77 9.55
CA ASN A 123 -3.81 8.14 9.50
C ASN A 123 -3.65 8.72 8.07
N GLU A 124 -4.30 8.12 7.07
CA GLU A 124 -4.35 8.63 5.72
C GLU A 124 -5.77 9.05 5.38
N LYS A 125 -5.92 10.29 4.98
CA LYS A 125 -7.17 10.80 4.38
C LYS A 125 -7.19 10.40 2.92
N ILE A 126 -8.24 9.69 2.50
CA ILE A 126 -8.37 9.17 1.15
C ILE A 126 -9.61 9.79 0.52
N LYS A 127 -9.41 10.46 -0.60
CA LYS A 127 -10.46 11.13 -1.41
C LYS A 127 -10.41 10.63 -2.85
N VAL A 128 -11.38 11.04 -3.68
CA VAL A 128 -11.31 10.86 -5.13
C VAL A 128 -10.10 11.62 -5.66
N ASP A 129 -9.28 10.98 -6.48
CA ASP A 129 -8.02 11.60 -6.94
C ASP A 129 -8.24 12.60 -8.06
N LEU A 130 -9.15 12.31 -9.00
CA LEU A 130 -9.35 13.11 -10.21
C LEU A 130 -10.83 13.19 -10.60
N VAL A 131 -11.27 14.36 -11.00
CA VAL A 131 -12.58 14.57 -11.64
C VAL A 131 -12.36 15.04 -13.08
N ILE A 132 -12.97 14.33 -14.04
CA ILE A 132 -12.94 14.67 -15.46
C ILE A 132 -14.26 15.35 -15.81
N LEU A 133 -14.20 16.63 -16.15
CA LEU A 133 -15.38 17.43 -16.45
C LEU A 133 -15.71 17.40 -17.95
N LYS A 134 -16.86 16.86 -18.30
CA LYS A 134 -17.44 16.96 -19.63
C LYS A 134 -18.24 18.25 -19.76
N ASN A 135 -18.28 18.81 -20.97
CA ASN A 135 -19.07 19.99 -21.29
C ASN A 135 -18.83 21.18 -20.34
N ALA A 136 -17.61 21.32 -19.82
CA ALA A 136 -17.26 22.26 -18.74
C ALA A 136 -17.54 23.74 -19.07
N GLY A 137 -17.50 24.14 -20.37
CA GLY A 137 -17.77 25.51 -20.78
C GLY A 137 -16.85 26.53 -20.11
N LYS A 138 -17.45 27.58 -19.52
CA LYS A 138 -16.74 28.64 -18.76
C LYS A 138 -16.74 28.38 -17.25
N HIS A 139 -17.02 27.17 -16.78
CA HIS A 139 -16.99 26.87 -15.34
C HIS A 139 -15.57 27.08 -14.80
N PRO A 140 -15.36 27.91 -13.78
CA PRO A 140 -14.05 28.18 -13.22
C PRO A 140 -13.56 26.97 -12.42
N LEU A 141 -12.64 26.20 -12.99
CA LEU A 141 -11.98 25.06 -12.31
C LEU A 141 -11.26 25.50 -11.02
N LYS A 142 -10.81 26.75 -10.99
CA LYS A 142 -10.02 27.31 -9.87
C LYS A 142 -10.77 27.45 -8.53
N ASN A 143 -12.10 27.42 -8.53
CA ASN A 143 -12.90 27.56 -7.30
C ASN A 143 -13.31 26.22 -6.69
N LEU A 144 -12.81 25.11 -7.24
CA LEU A 144 -13.10 23.74 -6.77
C LEU A 144 -12.02 23.23 -5.80
N CYS A 145 -11.36 24.14 -5.07
CA CYS A 145 -10.25 23.86 -4.18
C CYS A 145 -10.54 22.76 -3.16
N ASP A 146 -9.89 21.63 -3.36
CA ASP A 146 -9.71 20.52 -2.41
C ASP A 146 -8.53 19.67 -2.90
N GLU A 147 -8.14 18.64 -2.16
CA GLU A 147 -7.08 17.69 -2.55
C GLU A 147 -7.39 16.88 -3.83
N THR A 148 -8.62 17.00 -4.36
CA THR A 148 -9.05 16.39 -5.62
C THR A 148 -8.62 17.24 -6.81
N VAL A 149 -8.01 16.62 -7.81
CA VAL A 149 -7.60 17.29 -9.06
C VAL A 149 -8.78 17.33 -10.04
N TYR A 150 -8.93 18.45 -10.77
CA TYR A 150 -9.97 18.64 -11.77
C TYR A 150 -9.35 18.90 -13.13
N ILE A 151 -9.87 18.25 -14.18
CA ILE A 151 -9.41 18.43 -15.57
C ILE A 151 -10.61 18.45 -16.52
N GLU A 152 -10.56 19.30 -17.54
CA GLU A 152 -11.54 19.24 -18.63
C GLU A 152 -11.28 18.01 -19.51
N GLU A 153 -12.35 17.36 -19.98
CA GLU A 153 -12.25 16.17 -20.83
C GLU A 153 -11.37 16.41 -22.06
N LYS A 154 -11.47 17.61 -22.70
CA LYS A 154 -10.65 17.95 -23.87
C LYS A 154 -9.15 17.93 -23.59
N ASP A 155 -8.72 18.33 -22.37
CA ASP A 155 -7.32 18.34 -21.96
C ASP A 155 -6.89 16.97 -21.46
N PHE A 156 -7.77 16.25 -20.78
CA PHE A 156 -7.54 14.85 -20.42
C PHE A 156 -7.27 13.97 -21.65
N LEU A 157 -8.02 14.15 -22.72
CA LEU A 157 -7.86 13.39 -23.97
C LEU A 157 -6.55 13.68 -24.72
N LYS A 158 -5.87 14.80 -24.43
CA LYS A 158 -4.54 15.14 -24.99
C LYS A 158 -3.40 14.41 -24.28
N LEU A 159 -3.65 13.82 -23.10
CA LEU A 159 -2.63 13.13 -22.34
C LEU A 159 -2.20 11.84 -23.05
N SER A 160 -0.91 11.54 -22.97
CA SER A 160 -0.35 10.28 -23.51
C SER A 160 -0.73 9.08 -22.64
N LEU A 161 -2.03 8.81 -22.56
CA LEU A 161 -2.62 7.71 -21.80
C LEU A 161 -3.27 6.71 -22.74
N LYS A 162 -2.98 5.43 -22.58
CA LYS A 162 -3.65 4.38 -23.35
C LYS A 162 -5.01 4.06 -22.76
N LYS A 163 -6.07 4.24 -23.55
CA LYS A 163 -7.47 3.96 -23.16
C LYS A 163 -7.80 2.49 -23.41
N ILE A 164 -8.41 1.84 -22.43
CA ILE A 164 -9.13 0.58 -22.59
C ILE A 164 -10.58 0.80 -22.12
N ILE A 165 -11.55 0.48 -22.98
CA ILE A 165 -12.96 0.52 -22.61
C ILE A 165 -13.37 -0.87 -22.13
N ASP A 166 -13.92 -0.96 -20.91
CA ASP A 166 -14.36 -2.22 -20.33
C ASP A 166 -15.67 -2.73 -20.92
N ASN A 167 -15.59 -3.26 -22.12
CA ASN A 167 -16.70 -3.94 -22.79
C ASN A 167 -16.73 -5.45 -22.54
N SER A 168 -15.59 -6.05 -22.21
CA SER A 168 -15.46 -7.49 -21.93
C SER A 168 -14.37 -7.69 -20.90
N PHE A 169 -14.72 -8.30 -19.78
CA PHE A 169 -13.79 -8.57 -18.68
C PHE A 169 -12.51 -9.26 -19.15
N SER A 170 -12.64 -10.42 -19.82
CA SER A 170 -11.47 -11.20 -20.25
C SER A 170 -10.58 -10.45 -21.25
N LYS A 171 -11.16 -9.71 -22.20
CA LYS A 171 -10.39 -8.93 -23.18
C LYS A 171 -9.63 -7.79 -22.48
N THR A 172 -10.31 -7.03 -21.61
CA THR A 172 -9.69 -5.94 -20.84
C THR A 172 -8.57 -6.43 -19.93
N ALA A 173 -8.81 -7.53 -19.22
CA ALA A 173 -7.83 -8.14 -18.33
C ALA A 173 -6.56 -8.59 -19.08
N ASN A 174 -6.74 -9.30 -20.19
CA ASN A 174 -5.63 -9.80 -20.99
C ASN A 174 -4.85 -8.64 -21.65
N GLU A 175 -5.53 -7.59 -22.07
CA GLU A 175 -4.86 -6.42 -22.64
C GLU A 175 -4.04 -5.67 -21.59
N LEU A 176 -4.55 -5.48 -20.38
CA LEU A 176 -3.78 -4.88 -19.27
C LEU A 176 -2.50 -5.66 -19.00
N ILE A 177 -2.62 -6.99 -18.86
CA ILE A 177 -1.47 -7.86 -18.59
C ILE A 177 -0.46 -7.76 -19.74
N LYS A 178 -0.93 -7.84 -20.99
CA LYS A 178 -0.08 -7.74 -22.18
C LYS A 178 0.69 -6.43 -22.21
N ILE A 179 0.00 -5.29 -22.03
CA ILE A 179 0.65 -3.97 -22.06
C ILE A 179 1.70 -3.88 -20.97
N ARG A 180 1.37 -4.30 -19.74
CA ARG A 180 2.29 -4.24 -18.61
C ARG A 180 3.52 -5.14 -18.84
N THR A 181 3.34 -6.37 -19.33
CA THR A 181 4.45 -7.27 -19.68
C THR A 181 5.35 -6.66 -20.74
N LYS A 182 4.77 -6.15 -21.83
CA LYS A 182 5.52 -5.50 -22.92
C LYS A 182 6.32 -4.29 -22.40
N ALA A 183 5.68 -3.42 -21.61
CA ALA A 183 6.32 -2.23 -21.07
C ALA A 183 7.45 -2.58 -20.09
N ILE A 184 7.18 -3.41 -19.09
CA ILE A 184 8.07 -3.59 -17.93
C ILE A 184 9.09 -4.69 -18.17
N THR A 185 8.66 -5.84 -18.68
CA THR A 185 9.54 -7.00 -18.88
C THR A 185 10.34 -6.89 -20.17
N GLU A 186 9.65 -6.60 -21.30
CA GLU A 186 10.27 -6.52 -22.61
C GLU A 186 10.86 -5.12 -22.91
N ARG A 187 10.48 -4.09 -22.14
CA ARG A 187 10.89 -2.69 -22.32
C ARG A 187 10.59 -2.15 -23.72
N ASP A 188 9.45 -2.54 -24.26
CA ASP A 188 8.97 -2.05 -25.56
C ASP A 188 8.37 -0.65 -25.35
N GLU A 189 9.04 0.36 -25.91
CA GLU A 189 8.64 1.77 -25.78
C GLU A 189 7.24 2.06 -26.33
N LYS A 190 6.73 1.27 -27.26
CA LYS A 190 5.36 1.39 -27.79
C LYS A 190 4.28 1.13 -26.74
N TYR A 191 4.64 0.44 -25.65
CA TYR A 191 3.74 0.11 -24.53
C TYR A 191 4.05 0.91 -23.27
N SER A 192 4.95 1.92 -23.37
CA SER A 192 5.41 2.70 -22.22
C SER A 192 4.37 3.68 -21.66
N ASP A 193 3.35 4.03 -22.43
CA ASP A 193 2.30 4.95 -21.98
C ASP A 193 1.45 4.30 -20.87
N PRO A 194 1.14 5.04 -19.77
CA PRO A 194 0.26 4.54 -18.73
C PRO A 194 -1.13 4.23 -19.26
N VAL A 195 -1.78 3.23 -18.66
CA VAL A 195 -3.08 2.72 -19.10
C VAL A 195 -4.18 3.15 -18.15
N TYR A 196 -5.29 3.63 -18.71
CA TYR A 196 -6.53 3.75 -17.96
C TYR A 196 -7.64 2.85 -18.50
N VAL A 197 -8.42 2.31 -17.58
CA VAL A 197 -9.61 1.52 -17.89
C VAL A 197 -10.84 2.39 -17.66
N TYR A 198 -11.64 2.57 -18.69
CA TYR A 198 -12.92 3.27 -18.61
C TYR A 198 -14.04 2.27 -18.25
N LEU A 199 -14.64 2.50 -17.10
CA LEU A 199 -15.67 1.67 -16.49
C LEU A 199 -17.03 2.35 -16.64
N LYS A 200 -17.89 1.77 -17.48
CA LYS A 200 -19.26 2.25 -17.67
C LYS A 200 -20.10 1.97 -16.42
N SER A 201 -21.11 2.79 -16.23
CA SER A 201 -22.14 2.55 -15.21
C SER A 201 -22.74 1.17 -15.36
N SER A 202 -23.01 0.52 -14.26
CA SER A 202 -23.60 -0.82 -14.21
C SER A 202 -24.71 -0.87 -13.17
N PRO A 203 -25.86 -1.45 -13.46
CA PRO A 203 -26.91 -1.65 -12.47
C PRO A 203 -26.46 -2.62 -11.37
N ASN A 204 -25.52 -3.52 -11.69
CA ASN A 204 -24.94 -4.44 -10.72
C ASN A 204 -23.59 -3.89 -10.19
N LYS A 205 -23.65 -3.20 -9.04
CA LYS A 205 -22.49 -2.62 -8.35
C LYS A 205 -21.47 -3.65 -7.94
N PHE A 206 -21.87 -4.86 -7.55
CA PHE A 206 -20.96 -5.93 -7.14
C PHE A 206 -20.12 -6.42 -8.32
N THR A 207 -20.72 -6.58 -9.49
CA THR A 207 -20.00 -6.94 -10.71
C THR A 207 -19.00 -5.85 -11.09
N LEU A 208 -19.39 -4.58 -11.02
CA LEU A 208 -18.51 -3.45 -11.29
C LEU A 208 -17.35 -3.41 -10.30
N CYS A 209 -17.63 -3.60 -8.99
CA CYS A 209 -16.62 -3.67 -7.95
C CYS A 209 -15.62 -4.81 -8.19
N ALA A 210 -16.10 -6.00 -8.50
CA ALA A 210 -15.25 -7.16 -8.77
C ALA A 210 -14.33 -6.93 -9.98
N ARG A 211 -14.86 -6.38 -11.07
CA ARG A 211 -14.07 -6.04 -12.27
C ARG A 211 -13.03 -4.97 -11.98
N ALA A 212 -13.43 -3.86 -11.35
CA ALA A 212 -12.53 -2.78 -10.96
C ALA A 212 -11.42 -3.26 -10.00
N SER A 213 -11.77 -4.12 -9.02
CA SER A 213 -10.81 -4.75 -8.11
C SER A 213 -9.78 -5.59 -8.87
N TYR A 214 -10.23 -6.36 -9.85
CA TYR A 214 -9.32 -7.15 -10.68
C TYR A 214 -8.36 -6.26 -11.47
N TYR A 215 -8.87 -5.21 -12.13
CA TYR A 215 -8.02 -4.29 -12.90
C TYR A 215 -7.03 -3.54 -12.01
N LEU A 216 -7.45 -3.17 -10.81
CA LEU A 216 -6.58 -2.62 -9.79
C LEU A 216 -5.47 -3.62 -9.39
N CYS A 217 -5.81 -4.89 -9.16
CA CYS A 217 -4.84 -5.96 -8.86
C CYS A 217 -3.93 -6.31 -10.05
N LYS A 218 -4.34 -5.99 -11.28
CA LYS A 218 -3.49 -6.08 -12.49
C LYS A 218 -2.80 -4.74 -12.80
N TYR A 219 -2.86 -3.82 -11.84
CA TYR A 219 -2.10 -2.58 -11.81
C TYR A 219 -2.41 -1.63 -12.97
N ALA A 220 -3.67 -1.49 -13.32
CA ALA A 220 -4.13 -0.37 -14.16
C ALA A 220 -3.64 0.93 -13.53
N ASN A 221 -3.09 1.85 -14.33
CA ASN A 221 -2.55 3.10 -13.81
C ASN A 221 -3.64 4.09 -13.41
N MET A 222 -4.83 3.96 -14.03
CA MET A 222 -6.01 4.73 -13.67
C MET A 222 -7.28 3.91 -13.94
N LEU A 223 -8.27 4.06 -13.08
CA LEU A 223 -9.65 3.61 -13.29
C LEU A 223 -10.54 4.84 -13.44
N VAL A 224 -11.21 4.97 -14.58
CA VAL A 224 -12.11 6.07 -14.87
C VAL A 224 -13.55 5.56 -14.80
N PHE A 225 -14.30 6.05 -13.83
CA PHE A 225 -15.68 5.67 -13.59
C PHE A 225 -16.64 6.68 -14.22
N GLU A 226 -17.64 6.18 -14.92
CA GLU A 226 -18.70 6.99 -15.50
C GLU A 226 -19.62 7.57 -14.43
N ASP A 227 -19.78 6.84 -13.33
CA ASP A 227 -20.59 7.27 -12.19
C ASP A 227 -19.84 7.14 -10.85
N PHE A 228 -20.38 7.83 -9.82
CA PHE A 228 -19.81 7.86 -8.48
C PHE A 228 -20.71 7.13 -7.48
N ASP A 229 -20.17 6.06 -6.87
CA ASP A 229 -20.80 5.35 -5.77
C ASP A 229 -19.86 5.28 -4.59
N GLU A 230 -20.26 5.83 -3.46
CA GLU A 230 -19.43 5.97 -2.25
C GLU A 230 -18.96 4.61 -1.70
N SER A 231 -19.85 3.62 -1.66
CA SER A 231 -19.52 2.29 -1.14
C SER A 231 -18.54 1.53 -2.04
N LEU A 232 -18.71 1.66 -3.36
CA LEU A 232 -17.79 1.14 -4.35
C LEU A 232 -16.39 1.76 -4.17
N PHE A 233 -16.33 3.09 -4.11
CA PHE A 233 -15.07 3.82 -3.93
C PHE A 233 -14.41 3.49 -2.61
N ALA A 234 -15.16 3.42 -1.50
CA ALA A 234 -14.63 3.02 -0.20
C ALA A 234 -13.94 1.64 -0.26
N THR A 235 -14.59 0.67 -0.89
CA THR A 235 -14.07 -0.68 -1.05
C THR A 235 -12.79 -0.69 -1.89
N LEU A 236 -12.81 -0.04 -3.05
CA LEU A 236 -11.67 -0.02 -3.97
C LEU A 236 -10.48 0.78 -3.41
N MET A 237 -10.72 1.87 -2.72
CA MET A 237 -9.66 2.66 -2.08
C MET A 237 -9.00 1.90 -0.94
N THR A 238 -9.77 1.13 -0.18
CA THR A 238 -9.24 0.21 0.82
C THR A 238 -8.34 -0.85 0.20
N LEU A 239 -8.76 -1.47 -0.90
CA LEU A 239 -7.96 -2.43 -1.64
C LEU A 239 -6.69 -1.77 -2.19
N ARG A 240 -6.81 -0.57 -2.79
CA ARG A 240 -5.67 0.22 -3.30
C ARG A 240 -4.64 0.49 -2.21
N GLN A 241 -5.07 0.91 -1.04
CA GLN A 241 -4.17 1.18 0.08
C GLN A 241 -3.33 -0.06 0.43
N ASN A 242 -3.95 -1.25 0.45
CA ASN A 242 -3.23 -2.50 0.72
C ASN A 242 -2.23 -2.87 -0.39
N ILE A 243 -2.60 -2.69 -1.67
CA ILE A 243 -1.74 -3.04 -2.81
C ILE A 243 -0.51 -2.13 -2.88
N TYR A 244 -0.66 -0.84 -2.59
CA TYR A 244 0.40 0.16 -2.73
C TYR A 244 1.19 0.41 -1.46
N THR A 245 1.11 -0.49 -0.48
CA THR A 245 2.03 -0.49 0.66
C THR A 245 3.38 -1.10 0.29
N ASP A 246 4.39 -0.77 1.07
CA ASP A 246 5.69 -1.42 0.97
C ASP A 246 5.55 -2.87 1.46
N PRO A 247 5.83 -3.89 0.62
CA PRO A 247 5.70 -5.30 1.03
C PRO A 247 6.68 -5.68 2.15
N GLN A 248 7.77 -4.91 2.32
CA GLN A 248 8.74 -5.09 3.39
C GLN A 248 8.40 -4.28 4.64
N LYS A 249 7.43 -3.38 4.57
CA LYS A 249 6.97 -2.54 5.68
C LYS A 249 5.46 -2.70 5.81
N PRO A 250 4.98 -3.71 6.54
CA PRO A 250 3.56 -3.91 6.76
C PRO A 250 2.88 -2.65 7.32
N LEU A 251 1.62 -2.45 6.95
CA LEU A 251 0.81 -1.38 7.52
C LEU A 251 0.72 -1.54 9.03
N GLN A 252 1.01 -0.46 9.74
CA GLN A 252 1.05 -0.42 11.20
C GLN A 252 0.07 0.61 11.72
N VAL A 253 -0.55 0.28 12.84
CA VAL A 253 -1.23 1.26 13.69
C VAL A 253 -0.29 1.73 14.78
N GLU A 254 -0.59 2.88 15.36
CA GLU A 254 0.21 3.42 16.46
C GLU A 254 0.13 2.48 17.69
N PRO A 255 1.28 2.08 18.26
CA PRO A 255 1.29 1.31 19.51
C PRO A 255 0.84 2.17 20.68
N LYS A 256 -0.37 1.92 21.19
CA LYS A 256 -0.97 2.59 22.36
C LYS A 256 -2.12 1.77 22.93
N ILE A 257 -2.78 2.29 23.94
CA ILE A 257 -4.04 1.76 24.46
C ILE A 257 -5.18 2.41 23.69
N TYR A 258 -6.03 1.60 23.07
CA TYR A 258 -7.27 2.03 22.41
C TYR A 258 -8.44 1.72 23.31
N GLU A 259 -9.44 2.58 23.30
CA GLU A 259 -10.62 2.52 24.14
C GLU A 259 -11.86 2.24 23.30
N PHE A 260 -12.70 1.30 23.76
CA PHE A 260 -13.92 0.90 23.08
C PHE A 260 -15.09 0.93 24.07
N ASN A 261 -16.20 1.54 23.65
CA ASN A 261 -17.46 1.56 24.39
C ASN A 261 -17.34 2.17 25.80
N ASN A 262 -16.56 3.27 25.93
CA ASN A 262 -16.36 4.04 27.17
C ASN A 262 -15.88 3.18 28.36
N PRO A 263 -14.67 2.60 28.30
CA PRO A 263 -14.17 1.72 29.32
C PRO A 263 -13.84 2.47 30.62
N ASP A 264 -14.03 1.77 31.74
CA ASP A 264 -13.66 2.15 33.08
C ASP A 264 -12.48 1.32 33.62
N GLU A 265 -12.12 1.53 34.87
CA GLU A 265 -11.00 0.84 35.53
C GLU A 265 -11.21 -0.68 35.72
N ASN A 266 -12.44 -1.19 35.60
CA ASN A 266 -12.80 -2.61 35.75
C ASN A 266 -13.03 -3.32 34.40
N SER A 267 -12.93 -2.59 33.31
CA SER A 267 -13.22 -3.07 31.96
C SER A 267 -12.23 -4.14 31.47
N LEU A 268 -12.65 -4.91 30.48
CA LEU A 268 -11.80 -5.96 29.89
C LEU A 268 -10.58 -5.36 29.20
N VAL A 269 -9.45 -6.04 29.32
CA VAL A 269 -8.19 -5.63 28.69
C VAL A 269 -7.73 -6.69 27.70
N PHE A 270 -7.76 -6.38 26.44
CA PHE A 270 -7.26 -7.20 25.34
C PHE A 270 -5.87 -6.72 24.91
N MET A 271 -5.11 -7.61 24.27
CA MET A 271 -3.79 -7.30 23.72
C MET A 271 -3.65 -7.82 22.30
N THR A 272 -2.95 -7.06 21.47
CA THR A 272 -2.56 -7.50 20.11
C THR A 272 -1.28 -6.78 19.65
N THR A 273 -0.82 -7.09 18.43
CA THR A 273 0.30 -6.41 17.78
C THR A 273 -0.17 -5.18 16.99
N ASN A 274 0.77 -4.33 16.59
CA ASN A 274 0.47 -3.16 15.78
C ASN A 274 0.32 -3.45 14.27
N PHE A 275 0.13 -4.70 13.86
CA PHE A 275 -0.23 -5.05 12.49
C PHE A 275 -1.65 -4.58 12.18
N ALA A 276 -1.80 -3.74 11.15
CA ALA A 276 -3.06 -3.07 10.87
C ALA A 276 -4.24 -4.03 10.66
N LEU A 277 -4.04 -5.12 9.91
CA LEU A 277 -5.13 -6.09 9.66
C LEU A 277 -5.60 -6.77 10.95
N THR A 278 -4.69 -7.21 11.81
CA THR A 278 -5.04 -7.79 13.11
C THR A 278 -5.74 -6.77 14.00
N PHE A 279 -5.20 -5.54 14.06
CA PHE A 279 -5.82 -4.48 14.84
C PHE A 279 -7.27 -4.22 14.42
N TYR A 280 -7.54 -4.03 13.12
CA TYR A 280 -8.89 -3.74 12.65
C TYR A 280 -9.84 -4.92 12.82
N ALA A 281 -9.37 -6.15 12.65
CA ALA A 281 -10.19 -7.33 12.93
C ALA A 281 -10.66 -7.36 14.39
N VAL A 282 -9.73 -7.17 15.34
CA VAL A 282 -10.04 -7.16 16.78
C VAL A 282 -10.87 -5.92 17.16
N ALA A 283 -10.49 -4.74 16.66
CA ALA A 283 -11.17 -3.49 16.96
C ALA A 283 -12.64 -3.49 16.52
N ASN A 284 -12.93 -4.04 15.32
CA ASN A 284 -14.31 -4.18 14.83
C ASN A 284 -15.15 -5.07 15.75
N GLU A 285 -14.60 -6.19 16.20
CA GLU A 285 -15.31 -7.07 17.13
C GLU A 285 -15.57 -6.37 18.48
N LEU A 286 -14.58 -5.72 19.05
CA LEU A 286 -14.72 -4.99 20.30
C LEU A 286 -15.74 -3.85 20.20
N GLN A 287 -15.74 -3.09 19.10
CA GLN A 287 -16.69 -2.03 18.85
C GLN A 287 -18.15 -2.57 18.77
N ASN A 288 -18.33 -3.70 18.07
CA ASN A 288 -19.64 -4.32 17.86
C ASN A 288 -20.19 -5.00 19.12
N LEU A 289 -19.34 -5.46 20.03
CA LEU A 289 -19.73 -6.09 21.29
C LEU A 289 -20.51 -5.18 22.23
N LYS A 290 -20.33 -3.86 22.12
CA LYS A 290 -20.87 -2.86 23.05
C LYS A 290 -20.46 -3.08 24.53
N VAL A 291 -19.42 -3.86 24.78
CA VAL A 291 -18.83 -4.09 26.10
C VAL A 291 -17.65 -3.14 26.29
N PRO A 292 -17.58 -2.40 27.40
CA PRO A 292 -16.44 -1.53 27.70
C PRO A 292 -15.13 -2.33 27.72
N SER A 293 -14.14 -1.90 26.95
CA SER A 293 -12.88 -2.64 26.81
C SER A 293 -11.70 -1.76 26.38
N TYR A 294 -10.52 -2.15 26.80
CA TYR A 294 -9.24 -1.63 26.35
C TYR A 294 -8.58 -2.63 25.39
N LEU A 295 -7.93 -2.11 24.37
CA LEU A 295 -7.07 -2.89 23.50
C LEU A 295 -5.64 -2.33 23.52
N ILE A 296 -4.74 -3.09 24.12
CA ILE A 296 -3.31 -2.76 24.17
C ILE A 296 -2.68 -3.22 22.85
N VAL A 297 -2.17 -2.26 22.10
CA VAL A 297 -1.46 -2.51 20.85
C VAL A 297 0.04 -2.38 21.07
N THR A 298 0.76 -3.50 20.96
CA THR A 298 2.20 -3.55 21.21
C THR A 298 3.02 -3.25 19.95
N PRO A 299 4.22 -2.63 20.10
CA PRO A 299 5.11 -2.38 18.97
C PRO A 299 5.78 -3.69 18.52
N ALA A 300 5.29 -4.26 17.44
CA ALA A 300 5.77 -5.51 16.85
C ALA A 300 6.30 -5.35 15.40
N GLY A 301 6.67 -4.13 15.02
CA GLY A 301 7.14 -3.84 13.65
C GLY A 301 6.10 -4.08 12.56
N GLY A 302 4.79 -4.02 12.90
CA GLY A 302 3.73 -4.30 11.96
C GLY A 302 3.58 -5.77 11.59
N MET A 303 4.08 -6.67 12.39
CA MET A 303 3.96 -8.11 12.18
C MET A 303 2.69 -8.65 12.83
N SER A 304 2.08 -9.67 12.20
CA SER A 304 1.00 -10.44 12.82
C SER A 304 1.47 -11.13 14.09
N VAL A 305 0.54 -11.55 14.91
CA VAL A 305 0.81 -12.14 16.24
C VAL A 305 1.84 -13.28 16.18
N LEU A 306 1.61 -14.29 15.34
CA LEU A 306 2.53 -15.42 15.18
C LEU A 306 3.88 -15.03 14.59
N THR A 307 3.86 -14.18 13.56
CA THR A 307 5.09 -13.71 12.91
C THR A 307 5.93 -12.90 13.88
N ALA A 308 5.32 -12.03 14.69
CA ALA A 308 6.00 -11.24 15.69
C ALA A 308 6.59 -12.11 16.79
N TRP A 309 5.88 -13.14 17.24
CA TRP A 309 6.38 -14.11 18.21
C TRP A 309 7.56 -14.90 17.66
N SER A 310 7.43 -15.50 16.48
CA SER A 310 8.51 -16.26 15.82
C SER A 310 9.76 -15.41 15.52
N ALA A 311 9.58 -14.11 15.26
CA ALA A 311 10.67 -13.16 15.01
C ALA A 311 11.21 -12.49 16.30
N GLU A 312 10.83 -12.97 17.47
CA GLU A 312 11.21 -12.43 18.79
C GLU A 312 10.86 -10.93 18.96
N LYS A 313 9.89 -10.44 18.20
CA LYS A 313 9.35 -9.07 18.31
C LYS A 313 8.18 -8.96 19.27
N PHE A 314 7.61 -10.10 19.68
CA PHE A 314 6.57 -10.19 20.69
C PHE A 314 7.04 -11.20 21.76
N THR A 315 7.76 -10.71 22.76
CA THR A 315 8.27 -11.50 23.89
C THR A 315 7.67 -11.02 25.21
N ALA A 316 7.66 -11.85 26.24
CA ALA A 316 7.16 -11.47 27.56
C ALA A 316 7.86 -10.23 28.12
N LYS A 317 9.19 -10.11 27.92
CA LYS A 317 9.98 -8.93 28.31
C LYS A 317 9.56 -7.65 27.58
N MET A 318 9.29 -7.76 26.26
CA MET A 318 8.83 -6.61 25.47
C MET A 318 7.41 -6.19 25.89
N VAL A 319 6.52 -7.16 26.12
CA VAL A 319 5.15 -6.89 26.59
C VAL A 319 5.20 -6.17 27.95
N ALA A 320 5.97 -6.68 28.90
CA ALA A 320 6.12 -6.05 30.24
C ALA A 320 6.65 -4.60 30.13
N LYS A 321 7.65 -4.36 29.27
CA LYS A 321 8.17 -3.01 29.01
C LYS A 321 7.10 -2.09 28.42
N THR A 322 6.30 -2.61 27.49
CA THR A 322 5.22 -1.85 26.82
C THR A 322 4.11 -1.47 27.81
N LEU A 323 3.67 -2.41 28.64
CA LEU A 323 2.65 -2.15 29.66
C LEU A 323 3.11 -1.09 30.69
N LYS A 324 4.38 -1.17 31.09
CA LYS A 324 4.98 -0.18 31.96
C LYS A 324 5.04 1.21 31.32
N LYS A 325 5.41 1.28 30.03
CA LYS A 325 5.45 2.53 29.26
C LYS A 325 4.05 3.15 29.10
N PHE A 326 3.02 2.33 28.98
CA PHE A 326 1.64 2.79 28.79
C PHE A 326 0.93 3.05 30.13
N ASP A 327 1.60 2.81 31.23
CA ASP A 327 1.09 3.04 32.59
C ASP A 327 -0.26 2.34 32.87
N ILE A 328 -0.39 1.11 32.38
CA ILE A 328 -1.66 0.37 32.43
C ILE A 328 -2.10 0.09 33.89
N LEU A 329 -1.15 -0.06 34.81
CA LEU A 329 -1.43 -0.35 36.22
C LEU A 329 -2.24 0.76 36.91
N ASN A 330 -2.03 2.01 36.52
CA ASN A 330 -2.78 3.16 37.01
C ASN A 330 -4.11 3.38 36.26
N LYS A 331 -4.23 2.79 35.07
CA LYS A 331 -5.42 2.95 34.24
C LYS A 331 -6.51 1.92 34.56
N VAL A 332 -6.13 0.70 34.98
CA VAL A 332 -7.10 -0.38 35.23
C VAL A 332 -6.88 -1.02 36.62
N LYS A 333 -7.97 -1.28 37.31
CA LYS A 333 -8.02 -2.07 38.55
C LYS A 333 -8.12 -3.56 38.26
N THR A 334 -8.76 -3.92 37.15
CA THR A 334 -8.75 -5.31 36.70
C THR A 334 -7.33 -5.78 36.46
N ARG A 335 -6.97 -6.90 37.04
CA ARG A 335 -5.64 -7.51 36.91
C ARG A 335 -5.67 -8.69 35.94
N LYS A 336 -6.51 -8.60 34.89
CA LYS A 336 -6.69 -9.61 33.86
C LYS A 336 -6.33 -9.04 32.50
N ILE A 337 -5.43 -9.72 31.77
CA ILE A 337 -5.10 -9.38 30.36
C ILE A 337 -5.44 -10.57 29.48
N ILE A 338 -6.21 -10.30 28.44
CA ILE A 338 -6.62 -11.29 27.45
C ILE A 338 -5.63 -11.22 26.27
N ILE A 339 -4.87 -12.28 26.07
CA ILE A 339 -3.93 -12.40 24.96
C ILE A 339 -4.56 -13.19 23.79
N PRO A 340 -4.08 -13.01 22.55
CA PRO A 340 -4.53 -13.81 21.42
C PRO A 340 -4.32 -15.32 21.67
N GLY A 341 -5.28 -16.15 21.29
CA GLY A 341 -5.21 -17.60 21.48
C GLY A 341 -3.98 -18.26 20.87
N LEU A 342 -3.46 -17.69 19.77
CA LEU A 342 -2.22 -18.12 19.13
C LEU A 342 -0.98 -17.99 20.05
N LEU A 343 -1.05 -17.18 21.09
CA LEU A 343 0.03 -16.98 22.07
C LEU A 343 -0.14 -17.81 23.36
N ALA A 344 -1.04 -18.79 23.37
CA ALA A 344 -1.25 -19.68 24.51
C ALA A 344 0.08 -20.27 25.10
N PRO A 345 1.09 -20.65 24.28
CA PRO A 345 2.37 -21.12 24.80
C PRO A 345 3.14 -20.09 25.63
N MET A 346 2.94 -18.79 25.37
CA MET A 346 3.62 -17.71 26.11
C MET A 346 3.01 -17.39 27.48
N LYS A 347 1.86 -17.97 27.83
CA LYS A 347 1.11 -17.63 29.05
C LYS A 347 2.01 -17.67 30.29
N LYS A 348 2.72 -18.78 30.51
CA LYS A 348 3.59 -18.96 31.69
C LYS A 348 4.72 -17.93 31.77
N GLU A 349 5.31 -17.56 30.62
CA GLU A 349 6.37 -16.56 30.57
C GLU A 349 5.81 -15.15 30.84
N LEU A 350 4.63 -14.86 30.33
CA LEU A 350 3.95 -13.60 30.58
C LEU A 350 3.57 -13.45 32.06
N GLU A 351 3.02 -14.51 32.70
CA GLU A 351 2.69 -14.49 34.12
C GLU A 351 3.93 -14.30 35.01
N LYS A 352 5.09 -14.85 34.62
CA LYS A 352 6.36 -14.56 35.30
C LYS A 352 6.84 -13.13 35.12
N ALA A 353 6.67 -12.56 33.93
CA ALA A 353 7.11 -11.20 33.61
C ALA A 353 6.16 -10.11 34.13
N LEU A 354 4.91 -10.47 34.40
CA LEU A 354 3.80 -9.62 34.82
C LEU A 354 3.07 -10.23 36.03
N PRO A 355 3.73 -10.35 37.19
CA PRO A 355 3.14 -11.03 38.34
C PRO A 355 1.89 -10.34 38.88
N GLU A 356 1.69 -9.07 38.58
CA GLU A 356 0.50 -8.31 38.95
C GLU A 356 -0.74 -8.65 38.11
N PHE A 357 -0.56 -9.37 36.98
CA PHE A 357 -1.65 -9.68 36.05
C PHE A 357 -1.88 -11.18 35.90
N LYS A 358 -3.15 -11.56 35.86
CA LYS A 358 -3.59 -12.88 35.41
C LYS A 358 -3.73 -12.88 33.90
N ILE A 359 -3.00 -13.76 33.21
CA ILE A 359 -3.07 -13.89 31.77
C ILE A 359 -4.17 -14.86 31.37
N ILE A 360 -5.12 -14.38 30.60
CA ILE A 360 -6.23 -15.15 30.04
C ILE A 360 -5.96 -15.39 28.57
N VAL A 361 -5.98 -16.64 28.15
CA VAL A 361 -5.86 -17.00 26.74
C VAL A 361 -7.21 -16.79 26.07
N GLY A 362 -7.28 -15.88 25.12
CA GLY A 362 -8.47 -15.59 24.33
C GLY A 362 -8.64 -16.50 23.12
N THR A 363 -9.32 -15.99 22.13
CA THR A 363 -9.62 -16.72 20.88
C THR A 363 -8.47 -16.68 19.89
N ILE A 364 -8.42 -17.68 19.00
CA ILE A 364 -7.52 -17.69 17.85
C ILE A 364 -8.01 -16.68 16.80
N GLU A 365 -9.32 -16.72 16.51
CA GLU A 365 -9.94 -15.88 15.50
C GLU A 365 -10.70 -14.71 16.14
N ALA A 366 -10.58 -13.52 15.53
CA ALA A 366 -11.21 -12.31 16.07
C ALA A 366 -12.74 -12.41 16.12
N TYR A 367 -13.37 -13.00 15.12
CA TYR A 367 -14.84 -13.15 15.08
C TYR A 367 -15.40 -14.00 16.23
N SER A 368 -14.59 -14.79 16.92
CA SER A 368 -15.00 -15.58 18.08
C SER A 368 -14.94 -14.80 19.41
N ILE A 369 -14.46 -13.55 19.40
CA ILE A 369 -14.33 -12.71 20.61
C ILE A 369 -15.70 -12.54 21.30
N ALA A 370 -16.77 -12.32 20.53
CA ALA A 370 -18.11 -12.11 21.08
C ALA A 370 -18.59 -13.30 21.93
N GLU A 371 -18.39 -14.52 21.43
CA GLU A 371 -18.75 -15.74 22.16
C GLU A 371 -17.84 -15.99 23.37
N PHE A 372 -16.56 -15.69 23.23
CA PHE A 372 -15.60 -15.80 24.33
C PHE A 372 -15.91 -14.85 25.47
N VAL A 373 -16.24 -13.59 25.20
CA VAL A 373 -16.59 -12.59 26.22
C VAL A 373 -17.80 -13.05 27.03
N LYS A 374 -18.85 -13.57 26.38
CA LYS A 374 -20.04 -14.13 27.07
C LYS A 374 -19.72 -15.26 28.06
N LYS A 375 -18.59 -15.93 27.89
CA LYS A 375 -18.17 -17.04 28.80
C LYS A 375 -17.34 -16.56 29.99
N ILE A 376 -16.78 -15.37 29.92
CA ILE A 376 -15.86 -14.84 30.96
C ILE A 376 -16.42 -13.66 31.76
N THR A 377 -17.51 -13.06 31.28
CA THR A 377 -18.33 -12.07 31.98
C THR A 377 -19.54 -12.73 32.63
#